data_67eedf790a166fb30222fd05d1f11b76
#
_entry.id   67eedf790a166fb30222fd05d1f11b76
#
_cell.length_a   1.000
_cell.length_b   1.000
_cell.length_c   1.000
_cell.angle_alpha   90.00
_cell.angle_beta   90.00
_cell.angle_gamma   90.00
#
_symmetry.space_group_name_H-M   'P 1'
#
loop_
_entity.id
_entity.type
_entity.pdbx_description
1 polymer ?
#
loop_
_entity_poly.entity_id
_entity_poly.type
_entity_poly.pdbx_seq_one_letter_code
_entity_poly.pdbx_strand_id
1 'polypeptide(L)'
;MISVIVPYKNSEPWIGRCVESLKAQGGEMEFILVNDHSSDDGKKIAKDLTKGDKRFRHYENARADGVSGARNTGLDKAKGEWITFLDADDEMLPEAYQVFESMIRLDPTINIMQANHLRHYAKTGETKLKYANPKGSYSVEFLPKCWCMVWNKLIRRSFLEEHQIRYVEGLQYGEDEIFNLDMLAKDNRIIHTMTNTVTILRHFDNKESLSHVKIGEPAGLMAQARALEDYIMRTEDPAARLAACKVLSEHWGSNTYLKAFGREKL
;
A
#
# COMPACT_ATOMS: atom_id res chain seq x y z
N MET A 1 4.98 -13.17 14.13
CA MET A 1 5.91 -12.76 13.04
C MET A 1 5.18 -11.88 12.04
N ILE A 2 5.82 -10.82 11.55
CA ILE A 2 5.29 -9.88 10.55
C ILE A 2 6.08 -10.04 9.25
N SER A 3 5.39 -10.16 8.11
CA SER A 3 6.00 -10.12 6.78
C SER A 3 5.87 -8.71 6.22
N VAL A 4 6.98 -8.08 5.86
CA VAL A 4 7.03 -6.80 5.15
C VAL A 4 7.31 -7.08 3.69
N ILE A 5 6.38 -6.71 2.82
CA ILE A 5 6.50 -6.90 1.37
C ILE A 5 6.94 -5.59 0.74
N VAL A 6 8.06 -5.63 0.01
CA VAL A 6 8.66 -4.48 -0.67
C VAL A 6 8.72 -4.75 -2.17
N PRO A 7 7.72 -4.32 -2.94
CA PRO A 7 7.81 -4.35 -4.40
C PRO A 7 8.76 -3.24 -4.86
N TYR A 8 9.62 -3.51 -5.83
CA TYR A 8 10.51 -2.50 -6.39
C TYR A 8 10.78 -2.70 -7.88
N LYS A 9 10.87 -1.58 -8.58
CA LYS A 9 11.26 -1.51 -9.99
C LYS A 9 12.07 -0.25 -10.22
N ASN A 10 13.26 -0.39 -10.80
CA ASN A 10 14.15 0.72 -11.10
C ASN A 10 14.30 1.68 -9.91
N SER A 11 14.63 1.13 -8.74
CA SER A 11 14.64 1.85 -7.47
C SER A 11 16.08 2.08 -6.95
N GLU A 12 17.08 2.06 -7.82
CA GLU A 12 18.50 2.27 -7.48
C GLU A 12 18.73 3.48 -6.57
N PRO A 13 18.11 4.65 -6.79
CA PRO A 13 18.35 5.82 -5.94
C PRO A 13 17.80 5.71 -4.52
N TRP A 14 16.85 4.81 -4.28
CA TRP A 14 16.07 4.78 -3.03
C TRP A 14 16.17 3.48 -2.25
N ILE A 15 16.32 2.33 -2.94
CA ILE A 15 16.26 1.01 -2.32
C ILE A 15 17.27 0.83 -1.17
N GLY A 16 18.41 1.51 -1.23
CA GLY A 16 19.43 1.46 -0.19
C GLY A 16 18.90 1.93 1.16
N ARG A 17 18.29 3.13 1.22
CA ARG A 17 17.73 3.67 2.47
C ARG A 17 16.53 2.86 2.96
N CYS A 18 15.68 2.38 2.06
CA CYS A 18 14.57 1.48 2.39
C CYS A 18 15.10 0.24 3.11
N VAL A 19 16.08 -0.46 2.53
CA VAL A 19 16.69 -1.66 3.10
C VAL A 19 17.34 -1.37 4.45
N GLU A 20 18.09 -0.28 4.60
CA GLU A 20 18.72 0.08 5.89
C GLU A 20 17.68 0.34 6.97
N SER A 21 16.55 0.96 6.65
CA SER A 21 15.44 1.15 7.59
C SER A 21 14.82 -0.18 8.07
N LEU A 22 14.77 -1.18 7.19
CA LEU A 22 14.31 -2.52 7.52
C LEU A 22 15.33 -3.29 8.37
N LYS A 23 16.62 -3.17 8.08
CA LYS A 23 17.69 -3.78 8.89
C LYS A 23 17.67 -3.29 10.32
N ALA A 24 17.31 -2.02 10.53
CA ALA A 24 17.21 -1.40 11.85
C ALA A 24 16.03 -1.94 12.69
N GLN A 25 15.08 -2.65 12.07
CA GLN A 25 13.94 -3.21 12.80
C GLN A 25 14.36 -4.35 13.72
N GLY A 26 13.80 -4.34 14.93
CA GLY A 26 13.86 -5.46 15.87
C GLY A 26 12.70 -6.45 15.68
N GLY A 27 12.60 -7.41 16.60
CA GLY A 27 11.46 -8.32 16.70
C GLY A 27 11.38 -9.40 15.61
N GLU A 28 10.25 -10.08 15.58
CA GLU A 28 10.02 -11.18 14.65
C GLU A 28 9.45 -10.67 13.31
N MET A 29 10.35 -10.30 12.40
CA MET A 29 10.00 -9.84 11.06
C MET A 29 10.74 -10.62 9.98
N GLU A 30 10.10 -10.77 8.82
CA GLU A 30 10.75 -11.14 7.55
C GLU A 30 10.52 -10.05 6.52
N PHE A 31 11.49 -9.83 5.65
CA PHE A 31 11.47 -8.81 4.62
C PHE A 31 11.52 -9.46 3.25
N ILE A 32 10.44 -9.29 2.48
CA ILE A 32 10.24 -9.92 1.17
C ILE A 32 10.40 -8.85 0.10
N LEU A 33 11.57 -8.80 -0.51
CA LEU A 33 11.89 -7.86 -1.58
C LEU A 33 11.55 -8.50 -2.92
N VAL A 34 10.63 -7.91 -3.67
CA VAL A 34 10.17 -8.43 -4.96
C VAL A 34 10.57 -7.47 -6.07
N ASN A 35 11.53 -7.91 -6.89
CA ASN A 35 12.00 -7.18 -8.06
C ASN A 35 11.02 -7.35 -9.23
N ASP A 36 10.45 -6.24 -9.69
CA ASP A 36 9.57 -6.22 -10.87
C ASP A 36 10.40 -5.95 -12.14
N HIS A 37 11.35 -6.85 -12.44
CA HIS A 37 12.18 -6.82 -13.64
C HIS A 37 12.94 -5.50 -13.84
N SER A 38 13.61 -5.02 -12.78
CA SER A 38 14.43 -3.80 -12.84
C SER A 38 15.58 -3.94 -13.82
N SER A 39 15.87 -2.86 -14.55
CA SER A 39 17.02 -2.74 -15.45
C SER A 39 18.19 -1.96 -14.85
N ASP A 40 18.00 -1.33 -13.68
CA ASP A 40 19.00 -0.59 -12.93
C ASP A 40 19.77 -1.49 -11.92
N ASP A 41 20.71 -0.90 -11.17
CA ASP A 41 21.49 -1.61 -10.16
C ASP A 41 20.75 -1.83 -8.82
N GLY A 42 19.47 -1.44 -8.69
CA GLY A 42 18.67 -1.55 -7.46
C GLY A 42 18.64 -2.97 -6.89
N LYS A 43 18.52 -3.98 -7.75
CA LYS A 43 18.56 -5.40 -7.34
C LYS A 43 19.90 -5.81 -6.72
N LYS A 44 21.00 -5.33 -7.30
CA LYS A 44 22.35 -5.60 -6.79
C LYS A 44 22.54 -4.92 -5.43
N ILE A 45 22.20 -3.64 -5.34
CA ILE A 45 22.30 -2.86 -4.09
C ILE A 45 21.52 -3.55 -2.96
N ALA A 46 20.26 -3.93 -3.21
CA ALA A 46 19.43 -4.61 -2.24
C ALA A 46 20.06 -5.92 -1.74
N LYS A 47 20.60 -6.76 -2.65
CA LYS A 47 21.26 -8.01 -2.29
C LYS A 47 22.56 -7.81 -1.51
N ASP A 48 23.38 -6.84 -1.91
CA ASP A 48 24.66 -6.57 -1.26
C ASP A 48 24.45 -6.07 0.18
N LEU A 49 23.48 -5.16 0.41
CA LEU A 49 23.16 -4.61 1.72
C LEU A 49 22.53 -5.64 2.68
N THR A 50 21.86 -6.66 2.16
CA THR A 50 21.19 -7.67 2.99
C THR A 50 21.97 -8.97 3.14
N LYS A 51 23.20 -9.00 2.61
CA LYS A 51 24.04 -10.19 2.64
C LYS A 51 24.29 -10.68 4.08
N GLY A 52 23.90 -11.92 4.36
CA GLY A 52 24.06 -12.54 5.67
C GLY A 52 22.90 -12.32 6.65
N ASP A 53 21.97 -11.38 6.40
CA ASP A 53 20.77 -11.22 7.21
C ASP A 53 19.66 -12.15 6.72
N LYS A 54 19.39 -13.21 7.49
CA LYS A 54 18.44 -14.27 7.16
C LYS A 54 16.97 -13.80 7.16
N ARG A 55 16.69 -12.61 7.65
CA ARG A 55 15.35 -12.04 7.62
C ARG A 55 14.96 -11.60 6.21
N PHE A 56 15.93 -11.30 5.33
CA PHE A 56 15.70 -10.85 3.97
C PHE A 56 15.58 -12.00 2.98
N ARG A 57 14.58 -11.92 2.12
CA ARG A 57 14.32 -12.85 1.02
C ARG A 57 14.09 -12.06 -0.26
N HIS A 58 14.76 -12.46 -1.32
CA HIS A 58 14.70 -11.80 -2.62
C HIS A 58 13.99 -12.69 -3.63
N TYR A 59 13.02 -12.11 -4.32
CA TYR A 59 12.26 -12.78 -5.38
C TYR A 59 12.19 -11.90 -6.62
N GLU A 60 12.09 -12.55 -7.79
CA GLU A 60 11.60 -11.90 -9.01
C GLU A 60 10.07 -11.93 -9.01
N ASN A 61 9.45 -10.92 -9.60
CA ASN A 61 8.02 -10.94 -9.83
C ASN A 61 7.66 -12.14 -10.71
N ALA A 62 6.84 -13.05 -10.18
CA ALA A 62 6.42 -14.29 -10.86
C ALA A 62 5.03 -14.18 -11.49
N ARG A 63 4.45 -12.98 -11.46
CA ARG A 63 3.10 -12.67 -11.94
C ARG A 63 3.14 -11.62 -13.03
N ALA A 64 2.01 -10.99 -13.36
CA ALA A 64 1.98 -9.92 -14.35
C ALA A 64 2.88 -8.75 -13.94
N ASP A 65 3.52 -8.09 -14.90
CA ASP A 65 4.37 -6.92 -14.66
C ASP A 65 3.59 -5.80 -13.95
N GLY A 66 4.29 -5.12 -13.06
CA GLY A 66 3.75 -4.01 -12.30
C GLY A 66 3.63 -4.29 -10.80
N VAL A 67 3.33 -3.22 -10.05
CA VAL A 67 3.30 -3.24 -8.59
C VAL A 67 2.30 -4.26 -8.02
N SER A 68 1.15 -4.45 -8.66
CA SER A 68 0.13 -5.44 -8.28
C SER A 68 0.66 -6.86 -8.32
N GLY A 69 1.30 -7.25 -9.43
CA GLY A 69 1.90 -8.59 -9.57
C GLY A 69 3.04 -8.81 -8.59
N ALA A 70 3.90 -7.79 -8.38
CA ALA A 70 4.98 -7.86 -7.43
C ALA A 70 4.46 -8.00 -5.98
N ARG A 71 3.41 -7.24 -5.58
CA ARG A 71 2.76 -7.39 -4.26
C ARG A 71 2.13 -8.76 -4.11
N ASN A 72 1.43 -9.28 -5.12
CA ASN A 72 0.85 -10.62 -5.11
C ASN A 72 1.93 -11.71 -5.00
N THR A 73 3.05 -11.57 -5.72
CA THR A 73 4.21 -12.46 -5.57
C THR A 73 4.72 -12.43 -4.14
N GLY A 74 4.80 -11.26 -3.51
CA GLY A 74 5.16 -11.11 -2.10
C GLY A 74 4.18 -11.81 -1.15
N LEU A 75 2.88 -11.66 -1.38
CA LEU A 75 1.83 -12.32 -0.61
C LEU A 75 1.95 -13.85 -0.67
N ASP A 76 2.24 -14.42 -1.85
CA ASP A 76 2.43 -15.86 -2.00
C ASP A 76 3.67 -16.40 -1.29
N LYS A 77 4.65 -15.55 -0.98
CA LYS A 77 5.90 -15.91 -0.29
C LYS A 77 5.89 -15.62 1.20
N ALA A 78 4.94 -14.83 1.66
CA ALA A 78 4.83 -14.40 3.05
C ALA A 78 4.49 -15.58 3.99
N LYS A 79 5.19 -15.63 5.13
CA LYS A 79 5.01 -16.65 6.18
C LYS A 79 4.52 -16.06 7.50
N GLY A 80 4.62 -14.74 7.66
CA GLY A 80 4.15 -14.05 8.85
C GLY A 80 2.65 -14.21 9.05
N GLU A 81 2.23 -14.16 10.29
CA GLU A 81 0.81 -14.08 10.64
C GLU A 81 0.19 -12.76 10.14
N TRP A 82 1.01 -11.73 10.11
CA TRP A 82 0.65 -10.38 9.72
C TRP A 82 1.43 -9.92 8.51
N ILE A 83 0.77 -9.18 7.65
CA ILE A 83 1.32 -8.59 6.42
C ILE A 83 1.31 -7.08 6.53
N THR A 84 2.39 -6.44 6.11
CA THR A 84 2.44 -5.02 5.80
C THR A 84 3.22 -4.81 4.50
N PHE A 85 3.01 -3.68 3.85
CA PHE A 85 3.71 -3.29 2.63
C PHE A 85 4.58 -2.08 2.91
N LEU A 86 5.66 -1.94 2.15
CA LEU A 86 6.52 -0.75 2.15
C LEU A 86 6.94 -0.44 0.73
N ASP A 87 6.70 0.77 0.27
CA ASP A 87 7.19 1.22 -1.03
C ASP A 87 8.73 1.41 -0.97
N ALA A 88 9.43 1.06 -2.06
CA ALA A 88 10.89 1.03 -2.08
C ALA A 88 11.56 2.42 -1.99
N ASP A 89 10.79 3.48 -2.15
CA ASP A 89 11.22 4.87 -1.99
C ASP A 89 10.93 5.45 -0.59
N ASP A 90 10.31 4.66 0.30
CA ASP A 90 9.96 5.03 1.68
C ASP A 90 10.85 4.31 2.71
N GLU A 91 10.73 4.68 3.98
CA GLU A 91 11.46 4.11 5.10
C GLU A 91 10.50 3.64 6.20
N MET A 92 10.80 2.50 6.81
CA MET A 92 10.13 2.05 8.02
C MET A 92 10.78 2.73 9.24
N LEU A 93 9.98 3.34 10.10
CA LEU A 93 10.51 4.01 11.30
C LEU A 93 11.08 2.98 12.31
N PRO A 94 12.09 3.34 13.10
CA PRO A 94 12.77 2.39 13.99
C PRO A 94 11.85 1.66 14.96
N GLU A 95 10.79 2.32 15.44
CA GLU A 95 9.84 1.76 16.41
C GLU A 95 8.63 1.08 15.76
N ALA A 96 8.62 0.90 14.42
CA ALA A 96 7.46 0.37 13.71
C ALA A 96 7.03 -1.02 14.20
N TYR A 97 8.00 -1.91 14.51
CA TYR A 97 7.69 -3.23 15.07
C TYR A 97 6.93 -3.12 16.39
N GLN A 98 7.39 -2.30 17.32
CA GLN A 98 6.76 -2.10 18.63
C GLN A 98 5.35 -1.52 18.49
N VAL A 99 5.17 -0.61 17.53
CA VAL A 99 3.85 -0.06 17.20
C VAL A 99 2.92 -1.18 16.72
N PHE A 100 3.33 -1.98 15.76
CA PHE A 100 2.54 -3.10 15.26
C PHE A 100 2.23 -4.13 16.36
N GLU A 101 3.21 -4.48 17.18
CA GLU A 101 3.00 -5.39 18.31
C GLU A 101 1.97 -4.84 19.30
N SER A 102 2.04 -3.55 19.61
CA SER A 102 1.06 -2.88 20.48
C SER A 102 -0.35 -2.91 19.88
N MET A 103 -0.46 -2.67 18.56
CA MET A 103 -1.74 -2.75 17.85
C MET A 103 -2.36 -4.16 17.91
N ILE A 104 -1.55 -5.20 17.66
CA ILE A 104 -1.99 -6.60 17.72
C ILE A 104 -2.52 -6.96 19.13
N ARG A 105 -1.90 -6.41 20.18
CA ARG A 105 -2.31 -6.66 21.57
C ARG A 105 -3.63 -5.95 21.96
N LEU A 106 -3.98 -4.85 21.29
CA LEU A 106 -5.20 -4.10 21.57
C LEU A 106 -6.47 -4.91 21.27
N ASP A 107 -6.49 -5.59 20.12
CA ASP A 107 -7.59 -6.48 19.74
C ASP A 107 -7.08 -7.63 18.87
N PRO A 108 -6.88 -8.83 19.45
CA PRO A 108 -6.41 -9.99 18.70
C PRO A 108 -7.43 -10.55 17.71
N THR A 109 -8.68 -10.07 17.72
CA THR A 109 -9.74 -10.53 16.81
C THR A 109 -9.81 -9.71 15.51
N ILE A 110 -9.12 -8.56 15.46
CA ILE A 110 -9.14 -7.68 14.30
C ILE A 110 -8.32 -8.26 13.16
N ASN A 111 -8.75 -7.99 11.92
CA ASN A 111 -8.04 -8.43 10.72
C ASN A 111 -7.24 -7.31 10.06
N ILE A 112 -7.65 -6.05 10.26
CA ILE A 112 -7.06 -4.89 9.59
C ILE A 112 -6.79 -3.79 10.62
N MET A 113 -5.55 -3.38 10.72
CA MET A 113 -5.10 -2.28 11.56
C MET A 113 -4.43 -1.22 10.69
N GLN A 114 -4.53 0.05 11.06
CA GLN A 114 -3.92 1.15 10.32
C GLN A 114 -3.17 2.11 11.24
N ALA A 115 -1.92 2.41 10.91
CA ALA A 115 -1.08 3.39 11.58
C ALA A 115 -1.06 4.73 10.83
N ASN A 116 -0.61 5.78 11.51
CA ASN A 116 -0.29 7.04 10.88
C ASN A 116 1.07 6.97 10.15
N HIS A 117 1.42 8.02 9.42
CA HIS A 117 2.71 8.12 8.74
C HIS A 117 3.28 9.54 8.81
N LEU A 118 4.59 9.64 8.66
CA LEU A 118 5.28 10.90 8.42
C LEU A 118 5.43 11.12 6.92
N ARG A 119 5.34 12.36 6.50
CA ARG A 119 5.63 12.78 5.13
C ARG A 119 6.78 13.76 5.13
N HIS A 120 7.87 13.39 4.50
CA HIS A 120 9.05 14.23 4.32
C HIS A 120 9.02 14.94 2.97
N TYR A 121 9.32 16.22 2.97
CA TYR A 121 9.40 17.07 1.78
C TYR A 121 10.85 17.52 1.61
N ALA A 122 11.64 16.86 0.75
CA ALA A 122 13.08 17.14 0.63
C ALA A 122 13.38 18.58 0.18
N LYS A 123 12.49 19.20 -0.63
CA LYS A 123 12.63 20.59 -1.07
C LYS A 123 12.65 21.59 0.07
N THR A 124 11.93 21.32 1.15
CA THR A 124 11.81 22.24 2.31
C THR A 124 12.49 21.70 3.56
N GLY A 125 12.88 20.41 3.56
CA GLY A 125 13.38 19.70 4.73
C GLY A 125 12.29 19.44 5.80
N GLU A 126 11.04 19.80 5.52
CA GLU A 126 9.94 19.70 6.47
C GLU A 126 9.42 18.26 6.56
N THR A 127 9.12 17.80 7.78
CA THR A 127 8.44 16.52 8.01
C THR A 127 7.11 16.76 8.72
N LYS A 128 6.02 16.25 8.15
CA LYS A 128 4.66 16.43 8.68
C LYS A 128 4.03 15.10 9.05
N LEU A 129 3.43 15.06 10.23
CA LEU A 129 2.55 13.96 10.61
C LEU A 129 1.28 13.98 9.74
N LYS A 130 0.94 12.82 9.20
CA LYS A 130 -0.30 12.58 8.47
C LYS A 130 -1.11 11.51 9.18
N TYR A 131 -2.30 11.87 9.59
CA TYR A 131 -3.24 10.95 10.20
C TYR A 131 -3.89 10.08 9.11
N ALA A 132 -3.94 8.80 9.38
CA ALA A 132 -4.61 7.85 8.51
C ALA A 132 -6.13 8.09 8.48
N ASN A 133 -6.70 8.45 9.65
CA ASN A 133 -8.07 8.94 9.77
C ASN A 133 -8.20 9.89 10.98
N PRO A 134 -8.48 11.15 10.77
CA PRO A 134 -8.65 12.12 11.86
C PRO A 134 -9.90 11.89 12.71
N LYS A 135 -10.82 10.98 12.35
CA LYS A 135 -12.12 10.81 13.03
C LYS A 135 -12.37 9.43 13.67
N GLY A 136 -11.38 8.55 13.70
CA GLY A 136 -11.35 7.41 14.63
C GLY A 136 -12.04 6.10 14.24
N SER A 137 -12.92 6.01 13.27
CA SER A 137 -13.47 4.72 12.83
C SER A 137 -13.76 4.69 11.34
N TYR A 138 -13.51 3.55 10.70
CA TYR A 138 -13.90 3.31 9.32
C TYR A 138 -15.20 2.52 9.26
N SER A 139 -16.08 2.96 8.37
CA SER A 139 -16.97 2.07 7.68
C SER A 139 -16.65 2.15 6.17
N VAL A 140 -17.08 1.18 5.41
CA VAL A 140 -16.97 1.16 3.93
C VAL A 140 -17.51 2.47 3.33
N GLU A 141 -18.44 3.15 3.99
CA GLU A 141 -19.02 4.44 3.59
C GLU A 141 -18.02 5.60 3.63
N PHE A 142 -16.90 5.47 4.35
CA PHE A 142 -15.87 6.50 4.48
C PHE A 142 -14.65 6.28 3.58
N LEU A 143 -14.60 5.17 2.83
CA LEU A 143 -13.49 4.86 1.92
C LEU A 143 -13.10 6.03 1.00
N PRO A 144 -14.03 6.77 0.38
CA PRO A 144 -13.67 7.91 -0.46
C PRO A 144 -12.91 9.01 0.28
N LYS A 145 -13.03 9.07 1.61
CA LYS A 145 -12.36 10.06 2.47
C LYS A 145 -11.16 9.49 3.23
N CYS A 146 -10.91 8.20 3.07
CA CYS A 146 -9.83 7.51 3.73
C CYS A 146 -8.63 7.37 2.80
N TRP A 147 -7.44 7.34 3.39
CA TRP A 147 -6.25 7.00 2.66
C TRP A 147 -6.31 5.53 2.24
N CYS A 148 -6.57 5.28 0.96
CA CYS A 148 -6.66 3.94 0.39
C CYS A 148 -5.28 3.27 0.25
N MET A 149 -4.23 3.83 0.84
CA MET A 149 -2.89 3.26 0.77
C MET A 149 -2.77 2.02 1.65
N VAL A 150 -1.95 1.07 1.22
CA VAL A 150 -1.74 -0.21 1.91
C VAL A 150 -0.52 -0.22 2.81
N TRP A 151 0.47 0.62 2.53
CA TRP A 151 1.77 0.63 3.22
C TRP A 151 1.71 1.05 4.70
N ASN A 152 0.63 1.62 5.19
CA ASN A 152 0.42 1.96 6.60
C ASN A 152 -0.53 0.98 7.32
N LYS A 153 -0.83 -0.16 6.71
CA LYS A 153 -1.72 -1.19 7.26
C LYS A 153 -0.95 -2.40 7.73
N LEU A 154 -1.48 -3.03 8.76
CA LEU A 154 -1.12 -4.35 9.22
C LEU A 154 -2.33 -5.25 9.02
N ILE A 155 -2.20 -6.30 8.22
CA ILE A 155 -3.30 -7.12 7.74
C ILE A 155 -3.03 -8.56 8.12
N ARG A 156 -4.03 -9.25 8.68
CA ARG A 156 -3.91 -10.67 9.03
C ARG A 156 -3.82 -11.51 7.76
N ARG A 157 -2.75 -12.31 7.64
CA ARG A 157 -2.51 -13.14 6.45
C ARG A 157 -3.63 -14.14 6.20
N SER A 158 -4.10 -14.85 7.25
CA SER A 158 -5.18 -15.83 7.12
C SER A 158 -6.48 -15.21 6.60
N PHE A 159 -6.77 -13.95 6.94
CA PHE A 159 -7.93 -13.23 6.42
C PHE A 159 -7.82 -13.02 4.90
N LEU A 160 -6.63 -12.63 4.39
CA LEU A 160 -6.42 -12.48 2.96
C LEU A 160 -6.52 -13.82 2.21
N GLU A 161 -6.04 -14.89 2.82
CA GLU A 161 -6.07 -16.25 2.26
C GLU A 161 -7.49 -16.82 2.23
N GLU A 162 -8.22 -16.74 3.34
CA GLU A 162 -9.60 -17.24 3.48
C GLU A 162 -10.54 -16.61 2.46
N HIS A 163 -10.40 -15.30 2.25
CA HIS A 163 -11.25 -14.55 1.34
C HIS A 163 -10.65 -14.38 -0.07
N GLN A 164 -9.50 -15.01 -0.35
CA GLN A 164 -8.79 -14.94 -1.64
C GLN A 164 -8.53 -13.51 -2.12
N ILE A 165 -8.28 -12.58 -1.17
CA ILE A 165 -8.04 -11.18 -1.48
C ILE A 165 -6.65 -11.02 -2.08
N ARG A 166 -6.58 -10.50 -3.31
CA ARG A 166 -5.36 -10.25 -4.07
C ARG A 166 -5.50 -8.94 -4.85
N TYR A 167 -4.37 -8.34 -5.17
CA TYR A 167 -4.36 -7.19 -6.07
C TYR A 167 -4.85 -7.58 -7.45
N VAL A 168 -5.61 -6.69 -8.09
CA VAL A 168 -5.98 -6.84 -9.50
C VAL A 168 -4.75 -6.51 -10.35
N GLU A 169 -4.23 -7.51 -11.06
CA GLU A 169 -3.02 -7.38 -11.87
C GLU A 169 -3.31 -6.60 -13.16
N GLY A 170 -2.28 -5.91 -13.68
CA GLY A 170 -2.41 -5.10 -14.89
C GLY A 170 -2.97 -3.68 -14.66
N LEU A 171 -3.42 -3.36 -13.45
CA LEU A 171 -3.78 -2.00 -13.11
C LEU A 171 -2.54 -1.15 -12.88
N GLN A 172 -2.50 0.02 -13.53
CA GLN A 172 -1.45 1.01 -13.30
C GLN A 172 -1.79 1.99 -12.18
N TYR A 173 -3.09 2.07 -11.81
CA TYR A 173 -3.65 2.94 -10.77
C TYR A 173 -4.88 2.34 -10.14
N GLY A 174 -5.13 2.73 -8.87
CA GLY A 174 -6.31 2.34 -8.13
C GLY A 174 -6.27 0.90 -7.65
N GLU A 175 -5.13 0.22 -7.80
CA GLU A 175 -4.94 -1.13 -7.30
C GLU A 175 -5.12 -1.19 -5.78
N ASP A 176 -4.62 -0.18 -5.07
CA ASP A 176 -4.76 -0.06 -3.62
C ASP A 176 -6.23 0.17 -3.21
N GLU A 177 -6.99 0.95 -3.98
CA GLU A 177 -8.41 1.20 -3.70
C GLU A 177 -9.23 -0.08 -3.80
N ILE A 178 -9.04 -0.85 -4.88
CA ILE A 178 -9.79 -2.10 -5.09
C ILE A 178 -9.40 -3.13 -4.04
N PHE A 179 -8.12 -3.25 -3.71
CA PHE A 179 -7.65 -4.13 -2.65
C PHE A 179 -8.26 -3.77 -1.29
N ASN A 180 -8.36 -2.48 -0.96
CA ASN A 180 -9.03 -2.03 0.27
C ASN A 180 -10.55 -2.27 0.23
N LEU A 181 -11.21 -2.08 -0.91
CA LEU A 181 -12.64 -2.39 -1.07
C LEU A 181 -12.91 -3.88 -0.83
N ASP A 182 -12.09 -4.77 -1.42
CA ASP A 182 -12.21 -6.22 -1.21
C ASP A 182 -12.05 -6.59 0.28
N MET A 183 -11.06 -6.01 0.97
CA MET A 183 -10.87 -6.25 2.42
C MET A 183 -12.08 -5.77 3.23
N LEU A 184 -12.55 -4.56 2.99
CA LEU A 184 -13.62 -3.94 3.77
C LEU A 184 -15.00 -4.54 3.48
N ALA A 185 -15.20 -5.14 2.31
CA ALA A 185 -16.38 -5.93 2.01
C ALA A 185 -16.48 -7.21 2.86
N LYS A 186 -15.34 -7.72 3.37
CA LYS A 186 -15.27 -8.95 4.17
C LYS A 186 -15.17 -8.66 5.68
N ASP A 187 -14.46 -7.61 6.07
CA ASP A 187 -14.42 -7.14 7.46
C ASP A 187 -14.32 -5.60 7.46
N ASN A 188 -15.40 -4.94 7.86
CA ASN A 188 -15.47 -3.48 7.92
C ASN A 188 -14.88 -2.88 9.20
N ARG A 189 -14.28 -3.73 10.06
CA ARG A 189 -13.61 -3.28 11.28
C ARG A 189 -12.17 -2.94 10.98
N ILE A 190 -11.80 -1.68 11.12
CA ILE A 190 -10.41 -1.26 11.10
C ILE A 190 -10.08 -0.58 12.42
N ILE A 191 -9.05 -1.05 13.10
CA ILE A 191 -8.50 -0.33 14.25
C ILE A 191 -7.50 0.71 13.76
N HIS A 192 -7.76 1.94 14.19
CA HIS A 192 -6.82 3.03 14.07
C HIS A 192 -5.99 3.19 15.34
N THR A 193 -4.70 3.42 15.17
CA THR A 193 -3.91 3.98 16.25
C THR A 193 -4.33 5.43 16.48
N MET A 194 -4.98 5.69 17.61
CA MET A 194 -5.57 6.99 17.95
C MET A 194 -4.54 8.04 18.39
N THR A 195 -3.27 7.73 18.40
CA THR A 195 -2.20 8.60 18.88
C THR A 195 -1.12 8.80 17.81
N ASN A 196 -0.14 9.66 18.08
CA ASN A 196 0.99 9.98 17.20
C ASN A 196 1.87 8.78 16.79
N THR A 197 1.29 7.59 16.77
CA THR A 197 1.96 6.33 16.42
C THR A 197 2.13 6.27 14.92
N VAL A 198 3.37 6.29 14.47
CA VAL A 198 3.75 6.29 13.06
C VAL A 198 4.64 5.08 12.77
N THR A 199 4.49 4.51 11.60
CA THR A 199 5.27 3.33 11.19
C THR A 199 6.15 3.59 9.99
N ILE A 200 5.83 4.59 9.17
CA ILE A 200 6.49 4.86 7.90
C ILE A 200 6.81 6.34 7.74
N LEU A 201 7.99 6.63 7.23
CA LEU A 201 8.42 7.92 6.72
C LEU A 201 8.37 7.88 5.19
N ARG A 202 7.43 8.62 4.61
CA ARG A 202 7.29 8.76 3.17
C ARG A 202 8.12 9.92 2.62
N HIS A 203 8.85 9.66 1.55
CA HIS A 203 9.61 10.66 0.81
C HIS A 203 8.80 11.19 -0.39
N PHE A 204 8.39 12.46 -0.32
CA PHE A 204 7.45 13.05 -1.28
C PHE A 204 8.12 13.70 -2.51
N ASP A 205 9.40 13.47 -2.73
CA ASP A 205 10.17 14.14 -3.78
C ASP A 205 10.60 13.23 -4.92
N ASN A 206 10.20 11.97 -4.88
CA ASN A 206 10.40 11.06 -5.99
C ASN A 206 9.51 11.47 -7.17
N LYS A 207 10.09 12.19 -8.14
CA LYS A 207 9.37 12.62 -9.35
C LYS A 207 8.99 11.45 -10.26
N GLU A 208 9.64 10.30 -10.08
CA GLU A 208 9.37 9.06 -10.84
C GLU A 208 8.36 8.16 -10.13
N SER A 209 7.91 8.55 -8.92
CA SER A 209 6.81 7.87 -8.25
C SER A 209 5.58 7.82 -9.16
N LEU A 210 4.95 6.65 -9.24
CA LEU A 210 3.72 6.46 -10.04
C LEU A 210 2.66 7.52 -9.69
N SER A 211 2.58 7.93 -8.43
CA SER A 211 1.67 8.98 -7.98
C SER A 211 1.97 10.37 -8.56
N HIS A 212 3.21 10.64 -9.00
CA HIS A 212 3.59 11.92 -9.61
C HIS A 212 3.59 11.90 -11.14
N VAL A 213 4.05 10.78 -11.73
CA VAL A 213 4.26 10.69 -13.19
C VAL A 213 2.96 10.44 -13.95
N LYS A 214 2.02 9.77 -13.32
CA LYS A 214 0.87 9.20 -14.06
C LYS A 214 -0.51 9.71 -13.59
N ILE A 215 -0.60 10.51 -12.52
CA ILE A 215 -1.85 11.20 -12.18
C ILE A 215 -2.15 12.20 -13.31
N GLY A 216 -3.08 11.84 -14.18
CA GLY A 216 -3.51 12.68 -15.30
C GLY A 216 -3.32 12.07 -16.69
N GLU A 217 -2.68 10.89 -16.82
CA GLU A 217 -2.74 10.19 -18.10
C GLU A 217 -4.14 9.59 -18.31
N PRO A 218 -4.86 9.98 -19.39
CA PRO A 218 -6.23 9.53 -19.62
C PRO A 218 -6.40 8.01 -19.62
N ALA A 219 -5.42 7.27 -20.13
CA ALA A 219 -5.46 5.81 -20.21
C ALA A 219 -5.42 5.15 -18.82
N GLY A 220 -4.59 5.65 -17.89
CA GLY A 220 -4.52 5.14 -16.52
C GLY A 220 -5.81 5.38 -15.74
N LEU A 221 -6.37 6.60 -15.85
CA LEU A 221 -7.64 6.97 -15.23
C LEU A 221 -8.82 6.15 -15.78
N MET A 222 -8.82 5.87 -17.10
CA MET A 222 -9.81 4.98 -17.71
C MET A 222 -9.70 3.54 -17.20
N ALA A 223 -8.48 3.02 -17.04
CA ALA A 223 -8.27 1.68 -16.51
C ALA A 223 -8.78 1.57 -15.07
N GLN A 224 -8.50 2.57 -14.22
CA GLN A 224 -9.01 2.64 -12.85
C GLN A 224 -10.55 2.69 -12.82
N ALA A 225 -11.16 3.56 -13.64
CA ALA A 225 -12.62 3.66 -13.72
C ALA A 225 -13.26 2.33 -14.12
N ARG A 226 -12.72 1.65 -15.15
CA ARG A 226 -13.20 0.33 -15.57
C ARG A 226 -13.04 -0.71 -14.48
N ALA A 227 -11.93 -0.72 -13.76
CA ALA A 227 -11.71 -1.65 -12.66
C ALA A 227 -12.70 -1.43 -11.50
N LEU A 228 -13.06 -0.17 -11.20
CA LEU A 228 -14.10 0.15 -10.23
C LEU A 228 -15.50 -0.25 -10.74
N GLU A 229 -15.80 -0.04 -12.02
CA GLU A 229 -17.06 -0.50 -12.64
C GLU A 229 -17.18 -2.03 -12.58
N ASP A 230 -16.11 -2.76 -12.95
CA ASP A 230 -16.06 -4.21 -12.84
C ASP A 230 -16.24 -4.67 -11.38
N TYR A 231 -15.61 -3.96 -10.43
CA TYR A 231 -15.81 -4.24 -9.00
C TYR A 231 -17.28 -4.06 -8.59
N ILE A 232 -17.91 -2.96 -8.97
CA ILE A 232 -19.33 -2.67 -8.69
C ILE A 232 -20.25 -3.78 -9.22
N MET A 233 -19.93 -4.28 -10.41
CA MET A 233 -20.73 -5.33 -11.05
C MET A 233 -20.56 -6.72 -10.41
N ARG A 234 -19.37 -7.05 -9.92
CA ARG A 234 -19.04 -8.38 -9.35
C ARG A 234 -19.28 -8.49 -7.84
N THR A 235 -19.27 -7.38 -7.10
CA THR A 235 -19.44 -7.43 -5.64
C THR A 235 -20.89 -7.67 -5.24
N GLU A 236 -21.09 -8.64 -4.34
CA GLU A 236 -22.41 -8.95 -3.78
C GLU A 236 -22.74 -8.10 -2.55
N ASP A 237 -21.72 -7.52 -1.90
CA ASP A 237 -21.88 -6.66 -0.72
C ASP A 237 -22.46 -5.30 -1.11
N PRO A 238 -23.67 -4.93 -0.65
CA PRO A 238 -24.29 -3.64 -1.00
C PRO A 238 -23.52 -2.44 -0.48
N ALA A 239 -22.86 -2.54 0.69
CA ALA A 239 -22.10 -1.45 1.28
C ALA A 239 -20.79 -1.23 0.50
N ALA A 240 -20.08 -2.30 0.13
CA ALA A 240 -18.90 -2.23 -0.71
C ALA A 240 -19.23 -1.70 -2.12
N ARG A 241 -20.38 -2.15 -2.69
CA ARG A 241 -20.88 -1.62 -3.97
C ARG A 241 -21.13 -0.11 -3.90
N LEU A 242 -21.82 0.35 -2.86
CA LEU A 242 -22.09 1.78 -2.65
C LEU A 242 -20.81 2.57 -2.46
N ALA A 243 -19.83 2.05 -1.72
CA ALA A 243 -18.54 2.70 -1.53
C ALA A 243 -17.78 2.84 -2.86
N ALA A 244 -17.74 1.79 -3.68
CA ALA A 244 -17.12 1.83 -5.01
C ALA A 244 -17.82 2.84 -5.93
N CYS A 245 -19.15 2.92 -5.91
CA CYS A 245 -19.89 3.94 -6.64
C CYS A 245 -19.53 5.38 -6.19
N LYS A 246 -19.35 5.59 -4.88
CA LYS A 246 -18.92 6.89 -4.33
C LYS A 246 -17.50 7.24 -4.78
N VAL A 247 -16.55 6.29 -4.68
CA VAL A 247 -15.17 6.46 -5.17
C VAL A 247 -15.20 6.84 -6.65
N LEU A 248 -15.93 6.08 -7.47
CA LEU A 248 -16.04 6.34 -8.91
C LEU A 248 -16.63 7.72 -9.18
N SER A 249 -17.70 8.12 -8.48
CA SER A 249 -18.35 9.42 -8.65
C SER A 249 -17.46 10.60 -8.24
N GLU A 250 -16.67 10.46 -7.15
CA GLU A 250 -15.72 11.47 -6.71
C GLU A 250 -14.57 11.61 -7.71
N HIS A 251 -14.09 10.52 -8.29
CA HIS A 251 -13.09 10.55 -9.35
C HIS A 251 -13.64 11.24 -10.60
N TRP A 252 -14.81 10.84 -11.10
CA TRP A 252 -15.46 11.48 -12.25
C TRP A 252 -15.77 12.96 -12.03
N GLY A 253 -16.11 13.35 -10.80
CA GLY A 253 -16.34 14.75 -10.40
C GLY A 253 -15.06 15.56 -10.16
N SER A 254 -13.88 14.91 -10.14
CA SER A 254 -12.61 15.61 -9.92
C SER A 254 -12.17 16.36 -11.18
N ASN A 255 -11.51 17.51 -10.98
CA ASN A 255 -10.92 18.28 -12.09
C ASN A 255 -9.94 17.45 -12.94
N THR A 256 -9.31 16.43 -12.35
CA THR A 256 -8.34 15.57 -13.02
C THR A 256 -9.03 14.69 -14.06
N TYR A 257 -10.13 14.04 -13.69
CA TYR A 257 -10.92 13.23 -14.61
C TYR A 257 -11.59 14.10 -15.70
N LEU A 258 -12.20 15.22 -15.31
CA LEU A 258 -12.85 16.11 -16.28
C LEU A 258 -11.86 16.63 -17.33
N LYS A 259 -10.64 17.02 -16.93
CA LYS A 259 -9.58 17.42 -17.85
C LYS A 259 -9.12 16.28 -18.75
N ALA A 260 -8.95 15.06 -18.20
CA ALA A 260 -8.54 13.89 -18.96
C ALA A 260 -9.53 13.52 -20.06
N PHE A 261 -10.81 13.82 -19.87
CA PHE A 261 -11.89 13.55 -20.84
C PHE A 261 -12.29 14.79 -21.68
N GLY A 262 -11.54 15.90 -21.57
CA GLY A 262 -11.84 17.13 -22.33
C GLY A 262 -13.19 17.76 -21.96
N ARG A 263 -13.69 17.49 -20.75
CA ARG A 263 -14.92 18.09 -20.23
C ARG A 263 -14.57 19.23 -19.28
N GLU A 264 -15.09 20.40 -19.53
CA GLU A 264 -15.09 21.50 -18.57
C GLU A 264 -16.14 21.23 -17.48
N LYS A 265 -15.94 21.77 -16.27
CA LYS A 265 -16.94 21.68 -15.21
C LYS A 265 -18.29 22.18 -15.73
N LEU A 266 -19.29 21.30 -15.61
CA LEU A 266 -20.69 21.69 -15.70
C LEU A 266 -21.07 22.61 -14.53
#